data_ba8e0cd7d59cd384ce2bd6f4e69b9f28
#
_entry.id   ba8e0cd7d59cd384ce2bd6f4e69b9f28
#
_cell.length_a   1.000
_cell.length_b   1.000
_cell.length_c   1.000
_cell.angle_alpha   90.00
_cell.angle_beta   90.00
_cell.angle_gamma   90.00
#
_symmetry.space_group_name_H-M   'P 1'
#
loop_
_entity.id
_entity.type
_entity.pdbx_description
1 polymer ?
#
loop_
_entity_poly.entity_id
_entity_poly.type
_entity_poly.pdbx_seq_one_letter_code
_entity_poly.pdbx_strand_id
1 'polypeptide(L)'
;MLDLPTKAGDAEKAVSVVAGNNHLLVLTTHGNIYAWGAGEQGQLGRKILERRKIHGTVPEKIILGSRHNRAVLVGAGNYHSFAVDEEGDVWGWGLNTMGQTGTGVAEPKSMSDEVRSPRTIKSLCKRTLGEEVVQITGGEHHTLFLTSSGKVYACGRCNGHQLGVSEEVAEYASRKNPDFVPEPILVQFNDSDDPIVSISAGTHNNMAISRAGALYAWGEESQGELGVGDKDSETPTAIVRKDGGSWKAVSVACGGQHTLGMFRRKEQV
;
A
#
# COMPACT_ATOMS: atom_id res chain seq x y z
N MET A 1 23.32 -1.10 -13.81
CA MET A 1 23.71 -0.28 -12.64
C MET A 1 22.95 1.03 -12.77
N LEU A 2 22.16 1.40 -11.76
CA LEU A 2 21.44 2.68 -11.77
C LEU A 2 22.46 3.78 -11.50
N ASP A 3 22.77 4.60 -12.51
CA ASP A 3 23.56 5.81 -12.31
C ASP A 3 22.67 6.88 -11.70
N LEU A 4 22.70 6.96 -10.36
CA LEU A 4 22.08 8.06 -9.63
C LEU A 4 23.00 9.28 -9.73
N PRO A 5 22.48 10.50 -9.98
CA PRO A 5 23.31 11.69 -10.10
C PRO A 5 24.02 11.98 -8.78
N THR A 6 25.31 11.70 -8.69
CA THR A 6 26.14 11.92 -7.50
C THR A 6 27.05 13.12 -7.64
N LYS A 7 27.11 13.96 -6.61
CA LYS A 7 28.26 14.86 -6.41
C LYS A 7 29.40 14.07 -5.74
N ALA A 8 30.62 14.30 -6.21
CA ALA A 8 31.82 13.63 -5.68
C ALA A 8 31.91 13.79 -4.15
N GLY A 9 31.90 12.68 -3.40
CA GLY A 9 32.18 12.65 -1.97
C GLY A 9 31.30 11.73 -1.15
N ASP A 10 30.01 11.57 -1.48
CA ASP A 10 29.09 10.71 -0.74
C ASP A 10 28.13 10.03 -1.74
N ALA A 11 28.44 8.78 -2.09
CA ALA A 11 27.71 8.04 -3.13
C ALA A 11 26.31 7.70 -2.62
N GLU A 12 25.29 8.36 -3.18
CA GLU A 12 23.90 8.03 -2.95
C GLU A 12 23.59 6.59 -3.41
N LYS A 13 23.07 5.75 -2.50
CA LYS A 13 22.79 4.33 -2.79
C LYS A 13 21.30 4.06 -2.69
N ALA A 14 20.80 3.16 -3.52
CA ALA A 14 19.45 2.63 -3.37
C ALA A 14 19.36 1.76 -2.11
N VAL A 15 18.32 1.99 -1.29
CA VAL A 15 18.05 1.21 -0.07
C VAL A 15 16.74 0.44 -0.15
N SER A 16 15.79 0.90 -0.96
CA SER A 16 14.52 0.22 -1.20
C SER A 16 14.05 0.46 -2.62
N VAL A 17 13.37 -0.52 -3.17
CA VAL A 17 12.70 -0.43 -4.47
C VAL A 17 11.30 -1.03 -4.35
N VAL A 18 10.31 -0.34 -4.90
CA VAL A 18 8.95 -0.85 -5.04
C VAL A 18 8.49 -0.66 -6.47
N ALA A 19 7.67 -1.59 -6.93
CA ALA A 19 7.15 -1.61 -8.30
C ALA A 19 5.62 -1.56 -8.26
N GLY A 20 5.03 -0.73 -9.11
CA GLY A 20 3.66 -0.89 -9.54
C GLY A 20 3.60 -1.68 -10.84
N ASN A 21 2.46 -1.60 -11.53
CA ASN A 21 2.28 -2.34 -12.79
C ASN A 21 3.23 -1.85 -13.90
N ASN A 22 3.41 -0.54 -14.02
CA ASN A 22 4.17 0.10 -15.11
C ASN A 22 5.14 1.18 -14.60
N HIS A 23 5.44 1.24 -13.31
CA HIS A 23 6.35 2.23 -12.74
C HIS A 23 7.16 1.67 -11.59
N LEU A 24 8.26 2.33 -11.28
CA LEU A 24 9.18 1.99 -10.22
C LEU A 24 9.46 3.21 -9.36
N LEU A 25 9.59 2.98 -8.05
CA LEU A 25 10.12 3.95 -7.09
C LEU A 25 11.36 3.38 -6.43
N VAL A 26 12.40 4.20 -6.32
CA VAL A 26 13.61 3.88 -5.56
C VAL A 26 13.80 4.91 -4.47
N LEU A 27 13.94 4.42 -3.24
CA LEU A 27 14.37 5.20 -2.09
C LEU A 27 15.89 5.07 -1.92
N THR A 28 16.54 6.15 -1.59
CA THR A 28 18.00 6.19 -1.45
C THR A 28 18.44 6.46 0.00
N THR A 29 19.73 6.25 0.26
CA THR A 29 20.37 6.56 1.57
C THR A 29 20.24 8.02 1.99
N HIS A 30 19.99 8.94 1.04
CA HIS A 30 19.79 10.37 1.33
C HIS A 30 18.32 10.74 1.48
N GLY A 31 17.41 9.76 1.57
CA GLY A 31 15.96 10.01 1.65
C GLY A 31 15.36 10.59 0.37
N ASN A 32 16.05 10.46 -0.76
CA ASN A 32 15.51 10.87 -2.04
C ASN A 32 14.70 9.74 -2.66
N ILE A 33 13.63 10.10 -3.37
CA ILE A 33 12.83 9.17 -4.14
C ILE A 33 13.05 9.48 -5.62
N TYR A 34 13.36 8.44 -6.40
CA TYR A 34 13.41 8.50 -7.85
C TYR A 34 12.30 7.63 -8.44
N ALA A 35 11.60 8.15 -9.44
CA ALA A 35 10.55 7.44 -10.15
C ALA A 35 10.78 7.42 -11.65
N TRP A 36 10.42 6.32 -12.29
CA TRP A 36 10.38 6.20 -13.74
C TRP A 36 9.39 5.11 -14.17
N GLY A 37 9.07 5.07 -15.46
CA GLY A 37 8.07 4.19 -16.06
C GLY A 37 6.93 4.96 -16.71
N ALA A 38 5.75 4.35 -16.81
CA ALA A 38 4.55 5.02 -17.29
C ALA A 38 4.08 6.08 -16.30
N GLY A 39 3.63 7.21 -16.78
CA GLY A 39 3.21 8.35 -15.95
C GLY A 39 1.85 8.93 -16.34
N GLU A 40 1.08 8.21 -17.15
CA GLU A 40 -0.20 8.66 -17.72
C GLU A 40 -1.27 8.87 -16.65
N GLN A 41 -1.16 8.19 -15.51
CA GLN A 41 -2.10 8.24 -14.39
C GLN A 41 -1.53 8.96 -13.16
N GLY A 42 -0.50 9.78 -13.34
CA GLY A 42 0.11 10.55 -12.26
C GLY A 42 1.01 9.76 -11.31
N GLN A 43 1.19 8.43 -11.51
CA GLN A 43 1.93 7.53 -10.62
C GLN A 43 3.41 7.89 -10.45
N LEU A 44 3.98 8.71 -11.33
CA LEU A 44 5.35 9.22 -11.20
C LEU A 44 5.46 10.46 -10.30
N GLY A 45 4.34 10.98 -9.75
CA GLY A 45 4.35 12.12 -8.83
C GLY A 45 4.82 13.45 -9.44
N ARG A 46 4.87 13.53 -10.75
CA ARG A 46 5.32 14.70 -11.52
C ARG A 46 4.57 14.81 -12.84
N LYS A 47 4.43 16.03 -13.36
CA LYS A 47 3.79 16.28 -14.66
C LYS A 47 4.71 15.83 -15.80
N ILE A 48 4.24 14.88 -16.57
CA ILE A 48 4.87 14.50 -17.84
C ILE A 48 4.20 15.27 -18.98
N LEU A 49 4.98 16.04 -19.72
CA LEU A 49 4.47 16.73 -20.90
C LEU A 49 4.37 15.73 -22.07
N GLU A 50 3.25 15.71 -22.80
CA GLU A 50 2.99 14.77 -23.91
C GLU A 50 4.12 14.72 -24.96
N ARG A 51 4.73 15.87 -25.29
CA ARG A 51 5.87 15.95 -26.19
C ARG A 51 7.18 15.40 -25.61
N ARG A 52 7.18 14.91 -24.36
CA ARG A 52 8.32 14.35 -23.62
C ARG A 52 7.98 13.02 -22.98
N LYS A 53 7.15 12.17 -23.64
CA LYS A 53 6.85 10.80 -23.17
C LYS A 53 8.12 9.96 -22.90
N ILE A 54 9.23 10.31 -23.54
CA ILE A 54 10.56 9.73 -23.29
C ILE A 54 11.05 9.98 -21.85
N HIS A 55 10.58 11.02 -21.16
CA HIS A 55 11.02 11.35 -19.81
C HIS A 55 10.50 10.39 -18.72
N GLY A 56 9.52 9.54 -19.02
CA GLY A 56 9.12 8.46 -18.11
C GLY A 56 10.20 7.38 -17.98
N THR A 57 11.09 7.22 -18.95
CA THR A 57 12.11 6.17 -18.98
C THR A 57 13.38 6.51 -18.18
N VAL A 58 13.52 7.75 -17.74
CA VAL A 58 14.68 8.21 -16.96
C VAL A 58 14.28 8.42 -15.50
N PRO A 59 15.06 7.89 -14.55
CA PRO A 59 14.82 8.15 -13.13
C PRO A 59 14.89 9.65 -12.83
N GLU A 60 13.81 10.21 -12.33
CA GLU A 60 13.77 11.61 -11.87
C GLU A 60 13.31 11.69 -10.41
N LYS A 61 13.89 12.64 -9.68
CA LYS A 61 13.60 12.86 -8.27
C LYS A 61 12.19 13.40 -8.08
N ILE A 62 11.46 12.81 -7.12
CA ILE A 62 10.17 13.29 -6.62
C ILE A 62 10.40 14.19 -5.41
N ILE A 63 9.58 15.23 -5.26
CA ILE A 63 9.60 16.15 -4.14
C ILE A 63 8.34 15.97 -3.30
N LEU A 64 8.50 15.66 -2.02
CA LEU A 64 7.43 15.55 -1.03
C LEU A 64 7.17 16.93 -0.41
N GLY A 65 6.26 17.70 -1.00
CA GLY A 65 5.92 19.05 -0.51
C GLY A 65 7.06 20.06 -0.61
N SER A 66 8.19 19.80 0.05
CA SER A 66 9.38 20.65 0.00
C SER A 66 10.63 19.87 -0.39
N ARG A 67 11.68 20.59 -0.85
CA ARG A 67 12.98 19.99 -1.19
C ARG A 67 13.77 19.47 0.01
N HIS A 68 13.35 19.85 1.22
CA HIS A 68 14.01 19.46 2.48
C HIS A 68 13.43 18.17 3.06
N ASN A 69 12.19 17.78 2.69
CA ASN A 69 11.59 16.56 3.17
C ASN A 69 12.34 15.36 2.62
N ARG A 70 12.69 14.44 3.53
CA ARG A 70 13.38 13.19 3.23
C ARG A 70 12.43 12.03 3.45
N ALA A 71 12.40 11.10 2.51
CA ALA A 71 11.62 9.89 2.68
C ALA A 71 12.37 8.84 3.48
N VAL A 72 11.62 8.07 4.27
CA VAL A 72 12.11 6.90 5.03
C VAL A 72 11.45 5.61 4.57
N LEU A 73 10.31 5.71 3.87
CA LEU A 73 9.56 4.56 3.33
C LEU A 73 8.98 4.92 1.97
N VAL A 74 8.87 3.93 1.09
CA VAL A 74 8.12 3.99 -0.17
C VAL A 74 7.18 2.80 -0.29
N GLY A 75 6.04 3.00 -0.94
CA GLY A 75 5.04 1.98 -1.24
C GLY A 75 4.43 2.19 -2.63
N ALA A 76 3.90 1.14 -3.22
CA ALA A 76 3.23 1.21 -4.51
C ALA A 76 2.03 0.28 -4.57
N GLY A 77 1.01 0.68 -5.33
CA GLY A 77 -0.01 -0.17 -5.91
C GLY A 77 0.18 -0.23 -7.43
N ASN A 78 -0.79 -0.78 -8.16
CA ASN A 78 -0.64 -0.95 -9.60
C ASN A 78 -0.39 0.37 -10.34
N TYR A 79 -1.11 1.44 -9.99
CA TYR A 79 -1.05 2.74 -10.68
C TYR A 79 -0.98 3.93 -9.71
N HIS A 80 -0.62 3.69 -8.46
CA HIS A 80 -0.50 4.71 -7.44
C HIS A 80 0.70 4.45 -6.54
N SER A 81 1.16 5.48 -5.84
CA SER A 81 2.45 5.51 -5.18
C SER A 81 2.38 6.22 -3.85
N PHE A 82 3.29 5.87 -2.95
CA PHE A 82 3.33 6.40 -1.59
C PHE A 82 4.75 6.63 -1.10
N ALA A 83 4.85 7.52 -0.12
CA ALA A 83 6.04 7.67 0.71
C ALA A 83 5.65 8.06 2.15
N VAL A 84 6.54 7.78 3.07
CA VAL A 84 6.53 8.37 4.42
C VAL A 84 7.82 9.16 4.57
N ASP A 85 7.75 10.38 5.09
CA ASP A 85 8.92 11.20 5.34
C ASP A 85 9.42 11.09 6.80
N GLU A 86 10.56 11.73 7.09
CA GLU A 86 11.21 11.71 8.42
C GLU A 86 10.32 12.29 9.53
N GLU A 87 9.36 13.17 9.19
CA GLU A 87 8.40 13.72 10.15
C GLU A 87 7.23 12.74 10.42
N GLY A 88 7.15 11.63 9.67
CA GLY A 88 6.07 10.66 9.70
C GLY A 88 4.82 11.13 8.97
N ASP A 89 4.95 12.11 8.06
CA ASP A 89 3.87 12.48 7.16
C ASP A 89 3.78 11.44 6.02
N VAL A 90 2.57 10.95 5.77
CA VAL A 90 2.27 9.97 4.72
C VAL A 90 1.79 10.70 3.47
N TRP A 91 2.38 10.37 2.35
CA TRP A 91 2.14 10.99 1.04
C TRP A 91 1.60 9.96 0.06
N GLY A 92 0.55 10.32 -0.70
CA GLY A 92 -0.03 9.50 -1.75
C GLY A 92 -0.17 10.27 -3.07
N TRP A 93 -0.01 9.57 -4.20
CA TRP A 93 -0.20 10.12 -5.55
C TRP A 93 -0.45 9.02 -6.57
N GLY A 94 -0.86 9.39 -7.77
CA GLY A 94 -1.18 8.48 -8.88
C GLY A 94 -2.68 8.40 -9.16
N LEU A 95 -3.11 7.27 -9.73
CA LEU A 95 -4.52 6.99 -10.02
C LEU A 95 -5.36 7.06 -8.74
N ASN A 96 -6.52 7.72 -8.82
CA ASN A 96 -7.40 7.94 -7.66
C ASN A 96 -8.89 7.80 -7.99
N THR A 97 -9.23 7.10 -9.07
CA THR A 97 -10.63 6.88 -9.51
C THR A 97 -11.50 6.21 -8.45
N MET A 98 -10.89 5.41 -7.58
CA MET A 98 -11.53 4.70 -6.49
C MET A 98 -11.04 5.15 -5.10
N GLY A 99 -10.42 6.34 -5.00
CA GLY A 99 -9.90 6.82 -3.70
C GLY A 99 -8.67 6.09 -3.19
N GLN A 100 -8.02 5.27 -4.03
CA GLN A 100 -6.90 4.40 -3.65
C GLN A 100 -5.66 5.14 -3.16
N THR A 101 -5.52 6.44 -3.43
CA THR A 101 -4.42 7.24 -2.86
C THR A 101 -4.64 7.62 -1.39
N GLY A 102 -5.86 7.45 -0.86
CA GLY A 102 -6.19 7.80 0.53
C GLY A 102 -6.17 9.29 0.85
N THR A 103 -5.99 10.15 -0.16
CA THR A 103 -5.87 11.62 0.03
C THR A 103 -7.21 12.33 0.22
N GLY A 104 -8.31 11.56 0.26
CA GLY A 104 -9.68 12.09 0.32
C GLY A 104 -10.18 12.64 -1.00
N VAL A 105 -11.43 13.08 -1.02
CA VAL A 105 -12.06 13.78 -2.14
C VAL A 105 -11.91 15.28 -1.90
N ALA A 106 -11.16 15.97 -2.74
CA ALA A 106 -11.18 17.42 -2.78
C ALA A 106 -12.45 17.87 -3.51
N GLU A 107 -13.54 18.11 -2.77
CA GLU A 107 -14.84 18.60 -3.24
C GLU A 107 -15.68 17.65 -4.12
N PRO A 108 -17.03 17.58 -3.93
CA PRO A 108 -17.91 16.62 -4.62
C PRO A 108 -18.04 16.80 -6.15
N LYS A 109 -17.38 17.79 -6.73
CA LYS A 109 -17.47 18.14 -8.17
C LYS A 109 -16.19 17.96 -8.97
N SER A 110 -15.06 17.61 -8.33
CA SER A 110 -13.82 17.33 -9.02
C SER A 110 -13.06 16.21 -8.29
N MET A 111 -13.56 14.98 -8.35
CA MET A 111 -12.66 13.86 -8.26
C MET A 111 -11.69 14.02 -9.44
N SER A 112 -10.50 14.51 -9.18
CA SER A 112 -9.45 14.33 -10.18
C SER A 112 -9.17 12.82 -10.17
N ASP A 113 -9.40 12.16 -11.29
CA ASP A 113 -9.11 10.73 -11.49
C ASP A 113 -7.64 10.41 -11.14
N GLU A 114 -6.84 11.45 -10.89
CA GLU A 114 -5.41 11.37 -10.62
C GLU A 114 -4.95 12.41 -9.60
N VAL A 115 -4.07 11.99 -8.71
CA VAL A 115 -3.26 12.86 -7.85
C VAL A 115 -1.87 12.98 -8.47
N ARG A 116 -1.66 14.03 -9.27
CA ARG A 116 -0.46 14.18 -10.14
C ARG A 116 0.84 14.54 -9.41
N SER A 117 0.75 14.94 -8.16
CA SER A 117 1.89 15.25 -7.29
C SER A 117 1.64 14.76 -5.88
N PRO A 118 2.67 14.41 -5.09
CA PRO A 118 2.49 13.93 -3.73
C PRO A 118 1.61 14.84 -2.89
N ARG A 119 0.59 14.27 -2.24
CA ARG A 119 -0.32 14.93 -1.29
C ARG A 119 -0.33 14.17 0.03
N THR A 120 -0.39 14.89 1.14
CA THR A 120 -0.45 14.27 2.47
C THR A 120 -1.78 13.57 2.72
N ILE A 121 -1.71 12.39 3.31
CA ILE A 121 -2.85 11.65 3.85
C ILE A 121 -2.97 12.01 5.32
N LYS A 122 -3.70 13.08 5.61
CA LYS A 122 -3.72 13.75 6.92
C LYS A 122 -4.07 12.82 8.08
N SER A 123 -4.98 11.87 7.88
CA SER A 123 -5.42 10.91 8.89
C SER A 123 -4.32 9.92 9.31
N LEU A 124 -3.34 9.65 8.43
CA LEU A 124 -2.24 8.73 8.68
C LEU A 124 -0.93 9.43 9.07
N CYS A 125 -0.86 10.76 9.05
CA CYS A 125 0.32 11.48 9.52
C CYS A 125 0.55 11.23 11.01
N LYS A 126 1.80 11.00 11.43
CA LYS A 126 2.20 10.71 12.81
C LYS A 126 1.57 11.67 13.83
N ARG A 127 1.55 12.97 13.52
CA ARG A 127 0.95 14.00 14.38
C ARG A 127 -0.56 13.83 14.60
N THR A 128 -1.27 13.19 13.68
CA THR A 128 -2.71 12.93 13.77
C THR A 128 -2.99 11.54 14.33
N LEU A 129 -2.26 10.54 13.82
CA LEU A 129 -2.44 9.13 14.17
C LEU A 129 -1.86 8.77 15.54
N GLY A 130 -0.80 9.50 15.99
CA GLY A 130 -0.06 9.22 17.22
C GLY A 130 1.00 8.12 17.08
N GLU A 131 1.14 7.53 15.90
CA GLU A 131 2.06 6.43 15.57
C GLU A 131 2.53 6.53 14.11
N GLU A 132 3.51 5.73 13.73
CA GLU A 132 4.10 5.79 12.40
C GLU A 132 3.53 4.70 11.49
N VAL A 133 3.38 5.01 10.20
CA VAL A 133 3.15 4.02 9.15
C VAL A 133 4.51 3.40 8.78
N VAL A 134 4.60 2.07 8.86
CA VAL A 134 5.85 1.32 8.69
C VAL A 134 5.86 0.41 7.45
N GLN A 135 4.69 0.17 6.84
CA GLN A 135 4.58 -0.57 5.58
C GLN A 135 3.37 -0.05 4.79
N ILE A 136 3.50 0.03 3.47
CA ILE A 136 2.43 0.40 2.55
C ILE A 136 2.47 -0.56 1.37
N THR A 137 1.32 -1.11 1.00
CA THR A 137 1.16 -1.98 -0.16
C THR A 137 -0.17 -1.68 -0.82
N GLY A 138 -0.24 -1.71 -2.14
CA GLY A 138 -1.46 -1.47 -2.88
C GLY A 138 -1.75 -2.54 -3.90
N GLY A 139 -3.03 -2.80 -4.13
CA GLY A 139 -3.52 -3.59 -5.24
C GLY A 139 -3.82 -2.74 -6.47
N GLU A 140 -4.85 -3.13 -7.24
CA GLU A 140 -5.22 -2.36 -8.42
C GLU A 140 -5.89 -1.03 -8.06
N HIS A 141 -6.87 -1.08 -7.16
CA HIS A 141 -7.68 0.08 -6.77
C HIS A 141 -7.84 0.24 -5.25
N HIS A 142 -7.01 -0.40 -4.46
CA HIS A 142 -7.03 -0.28 -3.00
C HIS A 142 -5.62 -0.22 -2.42
N THR A 143 -5.52 0.16 -1.16
CA THR A 143 -4.24 0.32 -0.47
C THR A 143 -4.37 -0.07 1.00
N LEU A 144 -3.35 -0.72 1.51
CA LEU A 144 -3.18 -1.06 2.92
C LEU A 144 -2.01 -0.30 3.52
N PHE A 145 -2.16 0.14 4.76
CA PHE A 145 -1.15 0.82 5.55
C PHE A 145 -1.00 0.11 6.89
N LEU A 146 0.20 -0.33 7.23
CA LEU A 146 0.52 -0.94 8.52
C LEU A 146 1.20 0.09 9.42
N THR A 147 0.76 0.18 10.66
CA THR A 147 1.37 1.08 11.65
C THR A 147 2.36 0.35 12.55
N SER A 148 3.17 1.12 13.27
CA SER A 148 4.16 0.60 14.22
C SER A 148 3.55 -0.19 15.40
N SER A 149 2.29 0.07 15.75
CA SER A 149 1.55 -0.69 16.75
C SER A 149 0.92 -1.99 16.21
N GLY A 150 0.95 -2.21 14.89
CA GLY A 150 0.36 -3.38 14.25
C GLY A 150 -1.09 -3.21 13.83
N LYS A 151 -1.60 -1.96 13.78
CA LYS A 151 -2.91 -1.68 13.18
C LYS A 151 -2.79 -1.59 11.66
N VAL A 152 -3.81 -2.01 10.96
CA VAL A 152 -3.90 -1.93 9.49
C VAL A 152 -5.02 -0.98 9.13
N TYR A 153 -4.74 -0.04 8.23
CA TYR A 153 -5.73 0.84 7.62
C TYR A 153 -5.86 0.51 6.14
N ALA A 154 -7.05 0.71 5.57
CA ALA A 154 -7.33 0.47 4.16
C ALA A 154 -8.12 1.61 3.55
N CYS A 155 -7.92 1.87 2.26
CA CYS A 155 -8.74 2.79 1.47
C CYS A 155 -8.81 2.31 0.01
N GLY A 156 -9.73 2.89 -0.74
CA GLY A 156 -9.93 2.55 -2.14
C GLY A 156 -11.21 1.77 -2.39
N ARG A 157 -11.21 0.97 -3.43
CA ARG A 157 -12.34 0.13 -3.85
C ARG A 157 -12.77 -0.83 -2.74
N CYS A 158 -14.09 -0.92 -2.49
CA CYS A 158 -14.65 -1.74 -1.43
C CYS A 158 -15.68 -2.78 -1.89
N ASN A 159 -16.20 -2.71 -3.12
CA ASN A 159 -17.26 -3.58 -3.62
C ASN A 159 -16.85 -5.05 -3.87
N GLY A 160 -15.57 -5.41 -3.73
CA GLY A 160 -15.03 -6.78 -3.74
C GLY A 160 -14.32 -7.12 -2.44
N HIS A 161 -14.75 -6.54 -1.32
CA HIS A 161 -14.24 -6.80 0.02
C HIS A 161 -12.74 -6.50 0.23
N GLN A 162 -12.11 -5.75 -0.70
CA GLN A 162 -10.67 -5.45 -0.67
C GLN A 162 -10.24 -4.69 0.60
N LEU A 163 -11.16 -3.96 1.24
CA LEU A 163 -10.83 -3.17 2.43
C LEU A 163 -10.84 -4.00 3.73
N GLY A 164 -11.43 -5.21 3.71
CA GLY A 164 -11.50 -6.07 4.90
C GLY A 164 -12.35 -5.52 6.03
N VAL A 165 -13.39 -4.77 5.71
CA VAL A 165 -14.34 -4.19 6.64
C VAL A 165 -15.75 -4.62 6.27
N SER A 166 -16.68 -4.67 7.27
CA SER A 166 -18.05 -5.02 6.97
C SER A 166 -18.73 -4.02 6.04
N GLU A 167 -19.75 -4.48 5.31
CA GLU A 167 -20.54 -3.63 4.41
C GLU A 167 -21.06 -2.38 5.10
N GLU A 168 -21.54 -2.50 6.35
CA GLU A 168 -22.01 -1.37 7.18
C GLU A 168 -20.91 -0.30 7.37
N VAL A 169 -19.68 -0.73 7.68
CA VAL A 169 -18.55 0.17 7.87
C VAL A 169 -18.14 0.82 6.56
N ALA A 170 -18.12 0.04 5.46
CA ALA A 170 -17.82 0.56 4.14
C ALA A 170 -18.87 1.57 3.68
N GLU A 171 -20.16 1.29 3.85
CA GLU A 171 -21.27 2.20 3.51
C GLU A 171 -21.18 3.52 4.29
N TYR A 172 -20.94 3.44 5.59
CA TYR A 172 -20.76 4.64 6.42
C TYR A 172 -19.54 5.49 6.00
N ALA A 173 -18.40 4.84 5.78
CA ALA A 173 -17.14 5.51 5.43
C ALA A 173 -17.14 6.07 4.00
N SER A 174 -17.85 5.44 3.08
CA SER A 174 -17.94 5.85 1.66
C SER A 174 -18.73 7.15 1.43
N ARG A 175 -19.47 7.62 2.44
CA ARG A 175 -20.26 8.87 2.37
C ARG A 175 -21.17 8.96 1.13
N LYS A 176 -21.86 7.84 0.79
CA LYS A 176 -22.79 7.70 -0.35
C LYS A 176 -22.18 7.19 -1.66
N ASN A 177 -20.93 6.78 -1.70
CA ASN A 177 -20.40 6.06 -2.84
C ASN A 177 -20.33 4.57 -2.48
N PRO A 178 -21.10 3.68 -3.16
CA PRO A 178 -21.14 2.26 -2.80
C PRO A 178 -19.86 1.50 -3.20
N ASP A 179 -19.01 2.10 -4.03
CA ASP A 179 -17.92 1.37 -4.68
C ASP A 179 -16.56 1.56 -4.02
N PHE A 180 -16.37 2.66 -3.26
CA PHE A 180 -15.06 2.96 -2.69
C PHE A 180 -15.09 3.85 -1.42
N VAL A 181 -14.03 3.76 -0.63
CA VAL A 181 -13.77 4.59 0.56
C VAL A 181 -12.51 5.44 0.29
N PRO A 182 -12.64 6.78 0.19
CA PRO A 182 -11.55 7.64 -0.27
C PRO A 182 -10.52 8.00 0.82
N GLU A 183 -10.82 7.74 2.08
CA GLU A 183 -9.94 8.00 3.23
C GLU A 183 -9.64 6.70 3.97
N PRO A 184 -8.42 6.51 4.51
CA PRO A 184 -8.07 5.30 5.24
C PRO A 184 -8.98 5.04 6.44
N ILE A 185 -9.50 3.82 6.55
CA ILE A 185 -10.31 3.29 7.65
C ILE A 185 -9.60 2.11 8.32
N LEU A 186 -9.85 1.92 9.60
CA LEU A 186 -9.24 0.84 10.38
C LEU A 186 -9.83 -0.52 10.01
N VAL A 187 -8.96 -1.47 9.67
CA VAL A 187 -9.31 -2.89 9.47
C VAL A 187 -9.28 -3.61 10.81
N GLN A 188 -10.37 -4.33 11.13
CA GLN A 188 -10.47 -5.07 12.38
C GLN A 188 -10.01 -6.52 12.18
N PHE A 189 -9.16 -7.01 13.08
CA PHE A 189 -8.75 -8.41 13.17
C PHE A 189 -9.40 -9.05 14.40
N ASN A 190 -9.73 -10.34 14.29
CA ASN A 190 -10.46 -11.05 15.38
C ASN A 190 -9.63 -11.16 16.67
N ASP A 191 -8.31 -11.17 16.59
CA ASP A 191 -7.41 -11.16 17.74
C ASP A 191 -6.72 -9.80 17.85
N SER A 192 -7.25 -8.94 18.71
CA SER A 192 -6.72 -7.59 18.95
C SER A 192 -5.39 -7.59 19.72
N ASP A 193 -5.06 -8.69 20.39
CA ASP A 193 -3.86 -8.81 21.24
C ASP A 193 -2.65 -9.32 20.43
N ASP A 194 -2.87 -9.79 19.20
CA ASP A 194 -1.82 -10.25 18.29
C ASP A 194 -1.62 -9.28 17.12
N PRO A 195 -0.77 -8.25 17.29
CA PRO A 195 -0.62 -7.18 16.30
C PRO A 195 -0.07 -7.69 14.98
N ILE A 196 -0.51 -7.06 13.88
CA ILE A 196 -0.01 -7.36 12.54
C ILE A 196 1.42 -6.84 12.40
N VAL A 197 2.28 -7.62 11.74
CA VAL A 197 3.70 -7.32 11.50
C VAL A 197 4.08 -7.28 10.03
N SER A 198 3.19 -7.77 9.14
CA SER A 198 3.41 -7.73 7.69
C SER A 198 2.08 -7.73 6.96
N ILE A 199 2.01 -7.00 5.85
CA ILE A 199 0.85 -6.92 4.95
C ILE A 199 1.30 -7.13 3.51
N SER A 200 0.43 -7.68 2.68
CA SER A 200 0.63 -7.80 1.23
C SER A 200 -0.71 -7.67 0.52
N ALA A 201 -0.78 -6.78 -0.47
CA ALA A 201 -1.94 -6.63 -1.35
C ALA A 201 -1.63 -7.23 -2.72
N GLY A 202 -2.54 -8.01 -3.24
CA GLY A 202 -2.60 -8.46 -4.62
C GLY A 202 -3.53 -7.57 -5.45
N THR A 203 -3.97 -8.02 -6.62
CA THR A 203 -4.86 -7.22 -7.47
C THR A 203 -6.17 -6.89 -6.74
N HIS A 204 -6.84 -7.89 -6.15
CA HIS A 204 -8.11 -7.75 -5.44
C HIS A 204 -8.12 -8.47 -4.08
N ASN A 205 -7.03 -9.10 -3.71
CA ASN A 205 -6.88 -9.92 -2.51
C ASN A 205 -5.80 -9.36 -1.59
N ASN A 206 -5.85 -9.72 -0.32
CA ASN A 206 -4.93 -9.26 0.69
C ASN A 206 -4.53 -10.35 1.67
N MET A 207 -3.34 -10.21 2.21
CA MET A 207 -2.82 -11.06 3.28
C MET A 207 -2.18 -10.21 4.38
N ALA A 208 -2.27 -10.70 5.61
CA ALA A 208 -1.56 -10.14 6.75
C ALA A 208 -0.98 -11.24 7.63
N ILE A 209 0.17 -10.97 8.22
CA ILE A 209 0.81 -11.87 9.20
C ILE A 209 0.83 -11.17 10.54
N SER A 210 0.37 -11.86 11.58
CA SER A 210 0.47 -11.37 12.95
C SER A 210 1.83 -11.72 13.58
N ARG A 211 2.12 -11.10 14.73
CA ARG A 211 3.35 -11.36 15.50
C ARG A 211 3.46 -12.81 15.96
N ALA A 212 2.37 -13.46 16.31
CA ALA A 212 2.34 -14.88 16.66
C ALA A 212 2.50 -15.81 15.44
N GLY A 213 2.42 -15.26 14.22
CA GLY A 213 2.57 -15.99 12.97
C GLY A 213 1.26 -16.56 12.43
N ALA A 214 0.10 -16.01 12.84
CA ALA A 214 -1.16 -16.27 12.17
C ALA A 214 -1.17 -15.57 10.80
N LEU A 215 -1.73 -16.22 9.79
CA LEU A 215 -1.91 -15.68 8.44
C LEU A 215 -3.39 -15.39 8.24
N TYR A 216 -3.71 -14.17 7.84
CA TYR A 216 -5.06 -13.71 7.52
C TYR A 216 -5.18 -13.41 6.04
N ALA A 217 -6.35 -13.68 5.46
CA ALA A 217 -6.70 -13.38 4.07
C ALA A 217 -8.06 -12.69 4.00
N TRP A 218 -8.25 -11.80 3.01
CA TRP A 218 -9.53 -11.18 2.68
C TRP A 218 -9.52 -10.57 1.27
N GLY A 219 -10.71 -10.25 0.75
CA GLY A 219 -10.92 -9.73 -0.59
C GLY A 219 -11.61 -10.72 -1.50
N GLU A 220 -11.46 -10.52 -2.82
CA GLU A 220 -12.03 -11.38 -3.84
C GLU A 220 -11.29 -12.73 -3.93
N GLU A 221 -12.08 -13.81 -4.12
CA GLU A 221 -11.60 -15.16 -4.36
C GLU A 221 -12.04 -15.62 -5.76
N SER A 222 -11.10 -15.93 -6.61
CA SER A 222 -11.42 -16.37 -7.98
C SER A 222 -10.71 -17.64 -8.43
N GLN A 223 -9.51 -17.90 -7.89
CA GLN A 223 -8.62 -19.00 -8.30
C GLN A 223 -7.94 -19.71 -7.12
N GLY A 224 -8.41 -19.53 -5.90
CA GLY A 224 -7.81 -20.09 -4.67
C GLY A 224 -6.76 -19.18 -4.04
N GLU A 225 -6.71 -17.90 -4.43
CA GLU A 225 -5.71 -16.94 -3.95
C GLU A 225 -5.81 -16.62 -2.47
N LEU A 226 -7.01 -16.70 -1.87
CA LEU A 226 -7.20 -16.47 -0.44
C LEU A 226 -6.85 -17.68 0.42
N GLY A 227 -7.04 -18.90 -0.10
CA GLY A 227 -6.79 -20.14 0.64
C GLY A 227 -7.73 -20.38 1.83
N VAL A 228 -8.89 -19.72 1.86
CA VAL A 228 -9.92 -19.86 2.92
C VAL A 228 -11.18 -20.59 2.45
N GLY A 229 -11.21 -21.07 1.23
CA GLY A 229 -12.33 -21.76 0.58
C GLY A 229 -12.66 -21.12 -0.76
N ASP A 230 -13.83 -21.41 -1.31
CA ASP A 230 -14.22 -21.01 -2.67
C ASP A 230 -15.12 -19.75 -2.66
N LYS A 231 -14.92 -18.85 -1.71
CA LYS A 231 -15.72 -17.63 -1.55
C LYS A 231 -14.86 -16.44 -1.13
N ASP A 232 -15.30 -15.26 -1.55
CA ASP A 232 -14.79 -13.99 -1.08
C ASP A 232 -14.79 -13.92 0.45
N SER A 233 -13.84 -13.19 0.99
CA SER A 233 -13.75 -12.95 2.43
C SER A 233 -13.94 -11.46 2.71
N GLU A 234 -15.07 -11.11 3.32
CA GLU A 234 -15.43 -9.72 3.62
C GLU A 234 -14.48 -9.07 4.62
N THR A 235 -14.06 -9.84 5.62
CA THR A 235 -13.17 -9.38 6.69
C THR A 235 -11.96 -10.32 6.82
N PRO A 236 -10.87 -9.88 7.48
CA PRO A 236 -9.69 -10.72 7.67
C PRO A 236 -10.03 -12.07 8.29
N THR A 237 -9.84 -13.15 7.53
CA THR A 237 -10.12 -14.52 7.94
C THR A 237 -8.81 -15.28 8.12
N ALA A 238 -8.64 -15.92 9.28
CA ALA A 238 -7.44 -16.69 9.57
C ALA A 238 -7.36 -17.96 8.71
N ILE A 239 -6.23 -18.15 8.04
CA ILE A 239 -5.96 -19.38 7.28
C ILE A 239 -5.51 -20.46 8.24
N VAL A 240 -6.32 -21.53 8.35
CA VAL A 240 -6.00 -22.71 9.15
C VAL A 240 -5.48 -23.82 8.24
N ARG A 241 -4.22 -24.19 8.42
CA ARG A 241 -3.65 -25.33 7.68
C ARG A 241 -4.22 -26.65 8.19
N LYS A 242 -4.36 -27.61 7.25
CA LYS A 242 -4.84 -28.99 7.55
C LYS A 242 -4.04 -29.71 8.65
N ASP A 243 -2.79 -29.29 8.85
CA ASP A 243 -1.86 -29.88 9.84
C ASP A 243 -2.03 -29.33 11.27
N GLY A 244 -3.13 -28.62 11.56
CA GLY A 244 -3.51 -28.26 12.91
C GLY A 244 -2.60 -27.26 13.63
N GLY A 245 -2.11 -26.22 12.95
CA GLY A 245 -1.49 -25.09 13.63
C GLY A 245 -0.02 -25.25 14.05
N SER A 246 0.68 -26.27 13.54
CA SER A 246 2.10 -26.52 13.82
C SER A 246 3.07 -25.55 13.10
N TRP A 247 2.57 -24.55 12.38
CA TRP A 247 3.35 -23.67 11.56
C TRP A 247 3.07 -22.19 11.86
N LYS A 248 4.09 -21.36 11.68
CA LYS A 248 3.99 -19.91 11.71
C LYS A 248 4.26 -19.35 10.32
N ALA A 249 3.43 -18.43 9.85
CA ALA A 249 3.74 -17.64 8.68
C ALA A 249 4.93 -16.72 8.98
N VAL A 250 5.86 -16.63 8.04
CA VAL A 250 7.08 -15.80 8.15
C VAL A 250 7.08 -14.71 7.12
N SER A 251 6.59 -14.99 5.92
CA SER A 251 6.49 -14.02 4.82
C SER A 251 5.33 -14.41 3.91
N VAL A 252 4.71 -13.41 3.31
CA VAL A 252 3.66 -13.59 2.32
C VAL A 252 3.81 -12.55 1.22
N ALA A 253 3.51 -12.95 -0.02
CA ALA A 253 3.45 -12.08 -1.18
C ALA A 253 2.22 -12.44 -2.01
N CYS A 254 1.37 -11.44 -2.26
CA CYS A 254 0.21 -11.55 -3.13
C CYS A 254 0.58 -11.13 -4.55
N GLY A 255 0.09 -11.88 -5.52
CA GLY A 255 0.11 -11.53 -6.95
C GLY A 255 -1.29 -11.19 -7.46
N GLY A 256 -1.53 -11.35 -8.75
CA GLY A 256 -2.83 -11.12 -9.36
C GLY A 256 -3.88 -12.12 -8.87
N GLN A 257 -3.64 -13.39 -9.15
CA GLN A 257 -4.54 -14.51 -8.83
C GLN A 257 -3.77 -15.65 -8.15
N HIS A 258 -2.76 -15.33 -7.36
CA HIS A 258 -2.00 -16.30 -6.60
C HIS A 258 -1.36 -15.65 -5.37
N THR A 259 -1.09 -16.46 -4.36
CA THR A 259 -0.38 -16.05 -3.15
C THR A 259 0.75 -17.02 -2.87
N LEU A 260 1.92 -16.49 -2.49
CA LEU A 260 3.05 -17.26 -2.01
C LEU A 260 3.25 -17.00 -0.52
N GLY A 261 3.29 -18.07 0.27
CA GLY A 261 3.54 -18.01 1.71
C GLY A 261 4.75 -18.84 2.13
N MET A 262 5.60 -18.25 2.96
CA MET A 262 6.70 -18.96 3.60
C MET A 262 6.34 -19.23 5.06
N PHE A 263 6.52 -20.48 5.50
CA PHE A 263 6.15 -20.94 6.83
C PHE A 263 7.33 -21.59 7.52
N ARG A 264 7.43 -21.42 8.82
CA ARG A 264 8.36 -22.12 9.70
C ARG A 264 7.56 -23.03 10.64
N ARG A 265 8.06 -24.25 10.85
CA ARG A 265 7.47 -25.16 11.84
C ARG A 265 7.65 -24.59 13.25
N LYS A 266 6.61 -24.64 14.07
CA LYS A 266 6.73 -24.31 15.50
C LYS A 266 7.62 -25.36 16.14
N GLU A 267 8.60 -24.93 16.93
CA GLU A 267 9.37 -25.85 17.75
C GLU A 267 8.42 -26.44 18.80
N GLN A 268 8.46 -27.75 18.96
CA GLN A 268 7.76 -28.39 20.06
C GLN A 268 8.52 -28.05 21.34
N VAL A 269 7.87 -27.29 22.23
CA VAL A 269 8.36 -26.97 23.58
C VAL A 269 8.10 -28.18 24.46
#